data_ea00a770e13389e477be5071cd223cab
#
_entry.id   ea00a770e13389e477be5071cd223cab
#
_cell.length_a   1.000
_cell.length_b   1.000
_cell.length_c   1.000
_cell.angle_alpha   90.00
_cell.angle_beta   90.00
_cell.angle_gamma   90.00
#
_symmetry.space_group_name_H-M   'P 1'
#
loop_
_entity.id
_entity.type
_entity.pdbx_description
1 polymer ?
#
loop_
_entity_poly.entity_id
_entity_poly.type
_entity_poly.pdbx_seq_one_letter_code
_entity_poly.pdbx_strand_id
1 'polypeptide(L)'
;FFQPAQERSIFEYKGVKILLLVCYDLRFPVWARNQSGSDYDIILVVANWPDIRIQYWDALIAARATENQCYIAAVNCVGNDGMGLHYNGHSVAYDTRLQPIVSFADDEEGTKIADFDIEKLHHFREVLPLWKDVDKFELTSSPHQL
;
A
#
# COMPACT_ATOMS: atom_id res chain seq x y z
N PHE A 1 -19.35 -14.26 -5.00
CA PHE A 1 -19.58 -13.31 -3.90
C PHE A 1 -18.27 -13.11 -3.16
N PHE A 2 -17.84 -11.87 -2.99
CA PHE A 2 -16.67 -11.52 -2.20
C PHE A 2 -17.03 -11.51 -0.73
N GLN A 3 -16.17 -12.06 0.12
CA GLN A 3 -16.32 -11.98 1.57
C GLN A 3 -15.17 -11.13 2.13
N PRO A 4 -15.41 -10.31 3.16
CA PRO A 4 -14.36 -9.59 3.87
C PRO A 4 -13.32 -10.59 4.43
N ALA A 5 -12.05 -10.27 4.29
CA ALA A 5 -10.99 -11.03 4.93
C ALA A 5 -11.05 -10.83 6.45
N GLN A 6 -10.83 -11.90 7.22
CA GLN A 6 -10.73 -11.82 8.67
C GLN A 6 -9.29 -11.57 9.14
N GLU A 7 -8.32 -11.86 8.27
CA GLU A 7 -6.88 -11.71 8.53
C GLU A 7 -6.21 -10.95 7.39
N ARG A 8 -5.11 -10.28 7.72
CA ARG A 8 -4.30 -9.59 6.73
C ARG A 8 -3.58 -10.59 5.82
N SER A 9 -3.60 -10.35 4.52
CA SER A 9 -2.88 -11.16 3.54
C SER A 9 -1.40 -10.75 3.52
N ILE A 10 -0.60 -11.35 4.39
CA ILE A 10 0.86 -11.18 4.42
C ILE A 10 1.49 -12.49 3.99
N PHE A 11 2.40 -12.42 3.00
CA PHE A 11 3.19 -13.57 2.58
C PHE A 11 4.69 -13.23 2.60
N GLU A 12 5.51 -14.26 2.64
CA GLU A 12 6.95 -14.11 2.60
C GLU A 12 7.51 -14.66 1.28
N TYR A 13 8.38 -13.88 0.65
CA TYR A 13 9.12 -14.30 -0.53
C TYR A 13 10.59 -13.94 -0.37
N LYS A 14 11.47 -14.93 -0.39
CA LYS A 14 12.93 -14.78 -0.22
C LYS A 14 13.33 -13.96 1.02
N GLY A 15 12.64 -14.16 2.13
CA GLY A 15 12.89 -13.45 3.38
C GLY A 15 12.28 -12.05 3.46
N VAL A 16 11.55 -11.60 2.44
CA VAL A 16 10.85 -10.32 2.39
C VAL A 16 9.36 -10.54 2.66
N LYS A 17 8.81 -9.85 3.64
CA LYS A 17 7.39 -9.94 3.99
C LYS A 17 6.58 -8.88 3.24
N ILE A 18 5.49 -9.29 2.64
CA ILE A 18 4.71 -8.46 1.72
C ILE A 18 3.24 -8.47 2.14
N LEU A 19 2.69 -7.29 2.43
CA LEU A 19 1.26 -7.08 2.66
C LEU A 19 0.56 -6.80 1.34
N LEU A 20 -0.53 -7.52 1.06
CA LEU A 20 -1.40 -7.28 -0.09
C LEU A 20 -2.61 -6.44 0.32
N LEU A 21 -2.88 -5.39 -0.43
CA LEU A 21 -4.09 -4.56 -0.32
C LEU A 21 -4.77 -4.45 -1.68
N VAL A 22 -6.09 -4.42 -1.67
CA VAL A 22 -6.88 -4.25 -2.89
C VAL A 22 -7.72 -2.99 -2.78
N CYS A 23 -7.44 -2.00 -3.64
CA CYS A 23 -8.25 -0.81 -3.87
C CYS A 23 -8.78 -0.16 -2.58
N TYR A 24 -9.98 -0.51 -2.18
CA TYR A 24 -10.70 0.06 -1.04
C TYR A 24 -9.98 -0.14 0.30
N ASP A 25 -9.20 -1.22 0.46
CA ASP A 25 -8.44 -1.53 1.68
C ASP A 25 -7.47 -0.42 2.05
N LEU A 26 -6.98 0.32 1.04
CA LEU A 26 -6.07 1.45 1.22
C LEU A 26 -6.65 2.55 2.15
N ARG A 27 -7.98 2.63 2.28
CA ARG A 27 -8.65 3.61 3.14
C ARG A 27 -8.59 3.30 4.63
N PHE A 28 -8.19 2.10 5.01
CA PHE A 28 -8.25 1.61 6.40
C PHE A 28 -6.86 1.52 7.03
N PRO A 29 -6.38 2.59 7.71
CA PRO A 29 -5.02 2.62 8.27
C PRO A 29 -4.79 1.56 9.33
N VAL A 30 -5.80 1.26 10.14
CA VAL A 30 -5.71 0.25 11.22
C VAL A 30 -5.48 -1.14 10.64
N TRP A 31 -6.13 -1.47 9.51
CA TRP A 31 -5.92 -2.73 8.81
C TRP A 31 -4.50 -2.89 8.27
N ALA A 32 -3.93 -1.80 7.75
CA ALA A 32 -2.59 -1.79 7.18
C ALA A 32 -1.48 -1.54 8.21
N ARG A 33 -1.79 -1.35 9.50
CA ARG A 33 -0.79 -0.93 10.48
C ARG A 33 0.29 -2.00 10.73
N ASN A 34 1.56 -1.60 10.56
CA ASN A 34 2.74 -2.39 10.94
C ASN A 34 3.03 -2.17 12.43
N GLN A 35 2.45 -3.00 13.29
CA GLN A 35 2.49 -2.80 14.75
C GLN A 35 3.83 -3.15 15.37
N SER A 36 4.51 -4.17 14.83
CA SER A 36 5.79 -4.65 15.37
C SER A 36 6.99 -4.00 14.70
N GLY A 37 6.76 -3.20 13.63
CA GLY A 37 7.81 -2.68 12.76
C GLY A 37 8.43 -3.75 11.85
N SER A 38 8.00 -5.00 11.96
CA SER A 38 8.48 -6.13 11.18
C SER A 38 7.38 -7.08 10.70
N ASP A 39 6.12 -6.66 10.76
CA ASP A 39 4.99 -7.46 10.24
C ASP A 39 5.16 -7.66 8.73
N TYR A 40 5.62 -6.63 8.02
CA TYR A 40 5.92 -6.66 6.60
C TYR A 40 6.93 -5.57 6.22
N ASP A 41 7.53 -5.70 5.04
CA ASP A 41 8.55 -4.81 4.48
C ASP A 41 8.01 -3.99 3.32
N ILE A 42 7.08 -4.57 2.56
CA ILE A 42 6.50 -3.98 1.36
C ILE A 42 4.98 -4.05 1.45
N ILE A 43 4.30 -3.01 0.99
CA ILE A 43 2.87 -3.05 0.65
C ILE A 43 2.74 -3.13 -0.87
N LEU A 44 1.99 -4.11 -1.39
CA LEU A 44 1.54 -4.14 -2.78
C LEU A 44 0.06 -3.79 -2.84
N VAL A 45 -0.29 -2.83 -3.67
CA VAL A 45 -1.67 -2.39 -3.88
C VAL A 45 -2.05 -2.53 -5.33
N VAL A 46 -3.21 -3.11 -5.60
CA VAL A 46 -3.83 -3.12 -6.92
C VAL A 46 -5.20 -2.46 -6.87
N ALA A 47 -5.54 -1.65 -7.86
CA ALA A 47 -6.80 -0.92 -7.84
C ALA A 47 -7.35 -0.61 -9.23
N ASN A 48 -8.67 -0.32 -9.24
CA ASN A 48 -9.37 0.46 -10.25
C ASN A 48 -9.86 1.74 -9.56
N TRP A 49 -8.94 2.72 -9.42
CA TRP A 49 -9.21 3.96 -8.70
C TRP A 49 -9.45 5.10 -9.69
N PRO A 50 -10.66 5.67 -9.73
CA PRO A 50 -11.03 6.64 -10.77
C PRO A 50 -10.37 8.01 -10.55
N ASP A 51 -10.15 8.72 -11.64
CA ASP A 51 -9.50 10.03 -11.70
C ASP A 51 -10.16 11.08 -10.81
N ILE A 52 -11.49 11.10 -10.73
CA ILE A 52 -12.25 12.05 -9.88
C ILE A 52 -11.90 11.94 -8.39
N ARG A 53 -11.17 10.90 -7.98
CA ARG A 53 -10.71 10.63 -6.62
C ARG A 53 -9.23 10.34 -6.54
N ILE A 54 -8.47 10.68 -7.58
CA ILE A 54 -7.04 10.36 -7.66
C ILE A 54 -6.23 11.00 -6.54
N GLN A 55 -6.62 12.19 -6.08
CA GLN A 55 -5.98 12.87 -4.96
C GLN A 55 -6.01 12.04 -3.66
N TYR A 56 -7.07 11.26 -3.45
CA TYR A 56 -7.13 10.34 -2.30
C TYR A 56 -6.19 9.15 -2.47
N TRP A 57 -6.05 8.64 -3.69
CA TRP A 57 -5.11 7.59 -4.03
C TRP A 57 -3.68 8.01 -3.68
N ASP A 58 -3.24 9.14 -4.20
CA ASP A 58 -1.90 9.68 -3.97
C ASP A 58 -1.62 9.91 -2.49
N ALA A 59 -2.55 10.56 -1.80
CA ALA A 59 -2.41 10.86 -0.37
C ALA A 59 -2.36 9.59 0.50
N LEU A 60 -3.21 8.59 0.20
CA LEU A 60 -3.29 7.36 0.97
C LEU A 60 -2.07 6.46 0.76
N ILE A 61 -1.54 6.36 -0.46
CA ILE A 61 -0.30 5.62 -0.74
C ILE A 61 0.85 6.23 0.06
N ALA A 62 1.01 7.55 -0.01
CA ALA A 62 2.05 8.26 0.71
C ALA A 62 1.93 8.06 2.24
N ALA A 63 0.72 8.15 2.78
CA ALA A 63 0.45 7.92 4.19
C ALA A 63 0.82 6.49 4.61
N ARG A 64 0.39 5.47 3.83
CA ARG A 64 0.68 4.06 4.17
C ARG A 64 2.17 3.76 4.18
N ALA A 65 2.94 4.27 3.20
CA ALA A 65 4.39 4.09 3.18
C ALA A 65 5.06 4.73 4.40
N THR A 66 4.67 5.96 4.72
CA THR A 66 5.32 6.77 5.76
C THR A 66 5.01 6.27 7.17
N GLU A 67 3.73 6.08 7.49
CA GLU A 67 3.29 5.68 8.84
C GLU A 67 3.74 4.26 9.23
N ASN A 68 3.99 3.40 8.23
CA ASN A 68 4.40 2.01 8.41
C ASN A 68 5.89 1.78 8.16
N GLN A 69 6.62 2.81 7.78
CA GLN A 69 8.05 2.73 7.44
C GLN A 69 8.35 1.54 6.52
N CYS A 70 7.65 1.46 5.39
CA CYS A 70 7.78 0.36 4.44
C CYS A 70 7.89 0.89 3.01
N TYR A 71 8.36 0.04 2.10
CA TYR A 71 8.18 0.28 0.68
C TYR A 71 6.73 0.09 0.28
N ILE A 72 6.29 0.77 -0.76
CA ILE A 72 4.97 0.56 -1.36
C ILE A 72 5.08 0.53 -2.87
N ALA A 73 4.42 -0.44 -3.50
CA ALA A 73 4.17 -0.43 -4.93
C ALA A 73 2.66 -0.48 -5.14
N ALA A 74 2.14 0.54 -5.79
CA ALA A 74 0.71 0.72 -6.01
C ALA A 74 0.43 0.81 -7.50
N VAL A 75 -0.38 -0.12 -8.00
CA VAL A 75 -0.75 -0.21 -9.41
C VAL A 75 -2.23 0.12 -9.55
N ASN A 76 -2.52 1.10 -10.39
CA ASN A 76 -3.86 1.49 -10.77
C ASN A 76 -4.05 1.32 -12.28
N CYS A 77 -5.27 1.05 -12.72
CA CYS A 77 -5.58 0.94 -14.13
C CYS A 77 -5.60 2.31 -14.84
N VAL A 78 -5.50 2.28 -16.17
CA VAL A 78 -5.72 3.41 -17.06
C VAL A 78 -6.84 3.09 -18.03
N GLY A 79 -7.52 4.11 -18.57
CA GLY A 79 -8.57 4.00 -19.56
C GLY A 79 -9.97 4.26 -19.00
N ASN A 80 -11.00 3.82 -19.73
CA ASN A 80 -12.40 4.03 -19.37
C ASN A 80 -13.12 2.71 -19.17
N ASP A 81 -13.99 2.65 -18.18
CA ASP A 81 -14.90 1.50 -18.02
C ASP A 81 -16.15 1.60 -18.89
N GLY A 82 -16.97 0.55 -18.89
CA GLY A 82 -18.21 0.51 -19.66
C GLY A 82 -19.30 1.49 -19.21
N MET A 83 -19.09 2.19 -18.10
CA MET A 83 -19.99 3.20 -17.54
C MET A 83 -19.48 4.64 -17.82
N GLY A 84 -18.34 4.78 -18.51
CA GLY A 84 -17.72 6.06 -18.83
C GLY A 84 -16.90 6.66 -17.69
N LEU A 85 -16.56 5.88 -16.66
CA LEU A 85 -15.67 6.31 -15.60
C LEU A 85 -14.22 6.21 -16.11
N HIS A 86 -13.48 7.29 -15.97
CA HIS A 86 -12.08 7.37 -16.40
C HIS A 86 -11.13 6.99 -15.25
N TYR A 87 -10.02 6.34 -15.59
CA TYR A 87 -8.93 5.95 -14.70
C TYR A 87 -7.64 6.44 -15.31
N ASN A 88 -6.96 7.34 -14.64
CA ASN A 88 -5.74 7.98 -15.15
C ASN A 88 -4.44 7.38 -14.62
N GLY A 89 -4.50 6.23 -13.94
CA GLY A 89 -3.32 5.52 -13.48
C GLY A 89 -2.75 6.06 -12.16
N HIS A 90 -1.68 6.86 -12.21
CA HIS A 90 -0.87 7.24 -11.05
C HIS A 90 -0.24 6.03 -10.32
N SER A 91 0.13 5.01 -11.08
CA SER A 91 0.89 3.88 -10.54
C SER A 91 2.26 4.34 -10.11
N VAL A 92 2.70 3.90 -8.92
CA VAL A 92 3.92 4.41 -8.30
C VAL A 92 4.53 3.39 -7.35
N ALA A 93 5.85 3.40 -7.23
CA ALA A 93 6.54 2.77 -6.11
C ALA A 93 7.35 3.84 -5.35
N TYR A 94 7.14 3.90 -4.03
CA TYR A 94 7.88 4.80 -3.13
C TYR A 94 8.81 4.05 -2.20
N ASP A 95 9.92 4.72 -1.87
CA ASP A 95 10.72 4.34 -0.72
C ASP A 95 10.11 4.87 0.60
N THR A 96 10.76 4.55 1.71
CA THR A 96 10.32 4.94 3.08
C THR A 96 10.36 6.45 3.35
N ARG A 97 10.94 7.25 2.45
CA ARG A 97 11.05 8.71 2.51
C ARG A 97 10.20 9.39 1.44
N LEU A 98 9.28 8.65 0.82
CA LEU A 98 8.43 9.10 -0.29
C LEU A 98 9.21 9.57 -1.52
N GLN A 99 10.43 9.04 -1.71
CA GLN A 99 11.11 9.24 -2.98
C GLN A 99 10.57 8.22 -3.98
N PRO A 100 10.11 8.65 -5.16
CA PRO A 100 9.63 7.73 -6.17
C PRO A 100 10.80 6.89 -6.71
N ILE A 101 10.67 5.57 -6.59
CA ILE A 101 11.56 4.60 -7.24
C ILE A 101 11.17 4.50 -8.71
N VAL A 102 9.87 4.38 -8.96
CA VAL A 102 9.25 4.50 -10.28
C VAL A 102 7.92 5.22 -10.16
N SER A 103 7.52 5.91 -11.22
CA SER A 103 6.20 6.54 -11.34
C SER A 103 5.73 6.49 -12.78
N PHE A 104 4.42 6.54 -12.98
CA PHE A 104 3.77 6.66 -14.28
C PHE A 104 3.10 8.02 -14.36
N ALA A 105 3.13 8.62 -15.55
CA ALA A 105 2.37 9.83 -15.84
C ALA A 105 0.87 9.51 -15.98
N ASP A 106 0.05 10.57 -16.05
CA ASP A 106 -1.38 10.44 -16.35
C ASP A 106 -1.56 9.67 -17.66
N ASP A 107 -2.45 8.69 -17.63
CA ASP A 107 -2.79 7.83 -18.77
C ASP A 107 -1.62 7.04 -19.37
N GLU A 108 -0.48 6.97 -18.69
CA GLU A 108 0.66 6.17 -19.12
C GLU A 108 0.39 4.69 -18.88
N GLU A 109 0.27 3.90 -19.94
CA GLU A 109 0.22 2.45 -19.90
C GLU A 109 1.62 1.86 -20.08
N GLY A 110 1.97 0.83 -19.31
CA GLY A 110 3.25 0.18 -19.47
C GLY A 110 3.69 -0.67 -18.29
N THR A 111 4.97 -1.05 -18.33
CA THR A 111 5.64 -1.82 -17.28
C THR A 111 6.94 -1.13 -16.90
N LYS A 112 7.16 -0.95 -15.60
CA LYS A 112 8.41 -0.43 -15.03
C LYS A 112 8.92 -1.38 -13.95
N ILE A 113 10.23 -1.42 -13.76
CA ILE A 113 10.88 -2.25 -12.74
C ILE A 113 11.26 -1.34 -11.58
N ALA A 114 10.89 -1.76 -10.35
CA ALA A 114 11.27 -1.10 -9.11
C ALA A 114 12.14 -2.05 -8.28
N ASP A 115 13.31 -1.58 -7.85
CA ASP A 115 14.20 -2.31 -6.96
C ASP A 115 14.02 -1.81 -5.52
N PHE A 116 13.81 -2.73 -4.58
CA PHE A 116 13.63 -2.45 -3.16
C PHE A 116 14.85 -2.94 -2.37
N ASP A 117 15.56 -2.02 -1.73
CA ASP A 117 16.70 -2.30 -0.87
C ASP A 117 16.22 -2.60 0.56
N ILE A 118 16.08 -3.88 0.87
CA ILE A 118 15.54 -4.33 2.17
C ILE A 118 16.53 -4.07 3.32
N GLU A 119 17.84 -4.12 3.08
CA GLU A 119 18.84 -3.79 4.10
C GLU A 119 18.75 -2.32 4.49
N LYS A 120 18.60 -1.43 3.51
CA LYS A 120 18.37 0.01 3.73
C LYS A 120 17.08 0.27 4.52
N LEU A 121 16.00 -0.48 4.24
CA LEU A 121 14.76 -0.40 4.99
C LEU A 121 14.96 -0.76 6.47
N HIS A 122 15.60 -1.90 6.73
CA HIS A 122 15.83 -2.37 8.09
C HIS A 122 16.71 -1.39 8.86
N HIS A 123 17.79 -0.90 8.24
CA HIS A 123 18.62 0.14 8.84
C HIS A 123 17.84 1.43 9.15
N PHE A 124 16.96 1.86 8.26
CA PHE A 124 16.11 3.03 8.52
C PHE A 124 15.20 2.84 9.74
N ARG A 125 14.60 1.66 9.91
CA ARG A 125 13.77 1.32 11.07
C ARG A 125 14.57 1.24 12.39
N GLU A 126 15.85 0.85 12.33
CA GLU A 126 16.74 0.88 13.51
C GLU A 126 17.08 2.30 13.94
N VAL A 127 17.37 3.18 12.99
CA VAL A 127 17.73 4.58 13.25
C VAL A 127 16.52 5.38 13.74
N LEU A 128 15.33 5.13 13.20
CA LEU A 128 14.08 5.80 13.54
C LEU A 128 12.99 4.78 13.86
N PRO A 129 12.99 4.18 15.05
CA PRO A 129 12.09 3.08 15.39
C PRO A 129 10.69 3.55 15.81
N LEU A 130 9.91 4.14 14.90
CA LEU A 130 8.57 4.66 15.17
C LEU A 130 7.60 3.60 15.72
N TRP A 131 7.83 2.33 15.38
CA TRP A 131 7.02 1.22 15.87
C TRP A 131 7.07 1.04 17.39
N LYS A 132 8.07 1.60 18.10
CA LYS A 132 8.15 1.56 19.55
C LYS A 132 7.14 2.49 20.25
N ASP A 133 6.67 3.50 19.52
CA ASP A 133 5.80 4.54 20.04
C ASP A 133 4.33 4.36 19.60
N VAL A 134 4.02 3.25 18.90
CA VAL A 134 2.65 2.98 18.44
C VAL A 134 1.76 2.49 19.57
N ASP A 135 0.49 2.90 19.54
CA ASP A 135 -0.53 2.36 20.42
C ASP A 135 -0.79 0.88 20.10
N LYS A 136 -1.00 0.08 21.18
CA LYS A 136 -1.39 -1.32 21.04
C LYS A 136 -2.88 -1.42 20.82
N PHE A 137 -3.30 -2.19 19.82
CA PHE A 137 -4.69 -2.50 19.54
C PHE A 137 -4.84 -3.91 18.98
N GLU A 138 -6.05 -4.45 19.10
CA GLU A 138 -6.42 -5.73 18.50
C GLU A 138 -7.51 -5.52 17.46
N LEU A 139 -7.37 -6.17 16.31
CA LEU A 139 -8.43 -6.23 15.30
C LEU A 139 -9.44 -7.30 15.74
N THR A 140 -10.56 -6.86 16.27
CA THR A 140 -11.66 -7.78 16.59
C THR A 140 -12.55 -7.93 15.37
N SER A 141 -12.80 -9.17 14.95
CA SER A 141 -13.81 -9.47 13.93
C SER A 141 -15.19 -9.21 14.52
N SER A 142 -15.72 -8.01 14.35
CA SER A 142 -17.17 -7.82 14.51
C SER A 142 -17.87 -8.41 13.29
N PRO A 143 -18.90 -9.25 13.45
CA PRO A 143 -19.73 -9.61 12.33
C PRO A 143 -20.32 -8.31 11.78
N HIS A 144 -19.91 -7.91 10.57
CA HIS A 144 -20.58 -6.83 9.86
C HIS A 144 -22.02 -7.32 9.61
N GLN A 145 -22.97 -6.83 10.39
CA GLN A 145 -24.36 -6.92 10.04
C GLN A 145 -24.56 -5.99 8.83
N LEU A 146 -24.68 -6.58 7.66
CA LEU A 146 -25.20 -5.94 6.45
C LEU A 146 -26.72 -5.91 6.53
#